data_ba7a0a3b47bed4f93bfb1027091df548
#
_entry.id   ba7a0a3b47bed4f93bfb1027091df548
#
_cell.length_a   1.000
_cell.length_b   1.000
_cell.length_c   1.000
_cell.angle_alpha   90.00
_cell.angle_beta   90.00
_cell.angle_gamma   90.00
#
_symmetry.space_group_name_H-M   'P 1'
#
loop_
_entity.id
_entity.type
_entity.pdbx_description
1 polymer ?
#
loop_
_entity_poly.entity_id
_entity_poly.type
_entity_poly.pdbx_seq_one_letter_code
_entity_poly.pdbx_strand_id
1 'polypeptide(L)'
;MTQPPRTTPGGARTATATEAPHRLGLGVLMDMPWGGGRLGRRGIGFVESDDGGGDVTDRVRAFLHRHGGDFAYSALAFQPRSRARVRPADYVRAYDRFFEAMPAGSARAFHQTELNMGTPERYDRRPAAEFTNELAARYGFSWVVEDLGIWSLRGIPMPYPLPPPLTEPGLEIATRNVAEAARLLEPPLHVEFPGFTEGGSFVLGHMDAFAYFARLAEDAEVRVTLDVGHLLSYQWLRGRTGKSMYDGIEALPLSRCRELHLSGCQIVGGKFRDLHHGVLLDEQLELTEYLLPRCPNLLGVSYEDPMYREDGQLVERSWRNYARLRDLVGAWQRGEAV
;
A
#
# COMPACT_ATOMS: atom_id res chain seq x y z
N MET A 1 -29.63 7.57 -62.01
CA MET A 1 -28.62 7.35 -60.99
C MET A 1 -28.85 8.33 -59.86
N THR A 2 -29.56 7.92 -58.85
CA THR A 2 -29.97 8.71 -57.70
C THR A 2 -29.01 8.39 -56.50
N GLN A 3 -28.37 9.42 -55.97
CA GLN A 3 -27.51 9.29 -54.77
C GLN A 3 -28.36 8.99 -53.52
N PRO A 4 -27.88 8.15 -52.60
CA PRO A 4 -28.52 7.95 -51.30
C PRO A 4 -28.21 9.10 -50.33
N PRO A 5 -29.06 9.35 -49.33
CA PRO A 5 -28.93 10.47 -48.40
C PRO A 5 -27.81 10.24 -47.38
N ARG A 6 -27.06 11.32 -47.06
CA ARG A 6 -26.05 11.36 -46.01
C ARG A 6 -26.73 11.32 -44.63
N THR A 7 -26.39 10.32 -43.86
CA THR A 7 -26.73 10.26 -42.45
C THR A 7 -25.75 11.10 -41.63
N THR A 8 -26.25 12.07 -40.91
CA THR A 8 -25.56 12.85 -39.86
C THR A 8 -25.31 12.01 -38.63
N PRO A 9 -24.11 11.98 -38.07
CA PRO A 9 -23.87 11.43 -36.72
C PRO A 9 -24.01 12.57 -35.71
N GLY A 10 -25.17 12.70 -35.12
CA GLY A 10 -25.43 13.62 -34.02
C GLY A 10 -25.90 12.85 -32.80
N GLY A 11 -25.00 12.54 -31.89
CA GLY A 11 -25.33 12.02 -30.59
C GLY A 11 -24.23 12.45 -29.64
N ALA A 12 -24.33 13.66 -29.10
CA ALA A 12 -23.53 14.08 -27.97
C ALA A 12 -23.85 13.12 -26.81
N ARG A 13 -22.89 12.24 -26.46
CA ARG A 13 -22.94 11.50 -25.20
C ARG A 13 -22.88 12.54 -24.08
N THR A 14 -24.03 12.79 -23.45
CA THR A 14 -24.10 13.45 -22.15
C THR A 14 -23.16 12.71 -21.20
N ALA A 15 -22.14 13.42 -20.72
CA ALA A 15 -21.30 12.94 -19.65
C ALA A 15 -22.21 12.65 -18.46
N THR A 16 -22.42 11.36 -18.17
CA THR A 16 -23.07 10.91 -16.95
C THR A 16 -22.27 11.47 -15.79
N ALA A 17 -22.95 12.18 -14.89
CA ALA A 17 -22.38 12.58 -13.62
C ALA A 17 -21.76 11.33 -12.99
N THR A 18 -20.45 11.32 -12.82
CA THR A 18 -19.74 10.24 -12.13
C THR A 18 -20.25 10.23 -10.69
N GLU A 19 -20.99 9.19 -10.32
CA GLU A 19 -21.31 8.94 -8.92
C GLU A 19 -19.99 9.01 -8.10
N ALA A 20 -20.07 9.70 -6.97
CA ALA A 20 -18.94 9.77 -6.06
C ALA A 20 -18.47 8.33 -5.73
N PRO A 21 -17.16 8.03 -5.72
CA PRO A 21 -16.68 6.69 -5.48
C PRO A 21 -17.20 6.20 -4.13
N HIS A 22 -17.64 4.96 -4.08
CA HIS A 22 -18.11 4.34 -2.84
C HIS A 22 -16.95 4.26 -1.86
N ARG A 23 -17.03 4.99 -0.75
CA ARG A 23 -16.03 4.99 0.32
C ARG A 23 -16.16 3.70 1.12
N LEU A 24 -15.13 2.86 1.09
CA LEU A 24 -15.09 1.61 1.86
C LEU A 24 -14.90 1.90 3.36
N GLY A 25 -14.00 2.81 3.69
CA GLY A 25 -13.67 3.14 5.08
C GLY A 25 -12.31 2.61 5.53
N LEU A 26 -12.23 2.13 6.77
CA LEU A 26 -10.98 1.59 7.33
C LEU A 26 -10.72 0.18 6.82
N GLY A 27 -9.48 -0.06 6.38
CA GLY A 27 -8.94 -1.36 6.04
C GLY A 27 -7.83 -1.80 6.99
N VAL A 28 -7.44 -3.06 6.90
CA VAL A 28 -6.26 -3.60 7.56
C VAL A 28 -5.32 -4.23 6.55
N LEU A 29 -4.04 -3.88 6.61
CA LEU A 29 -2.99 -4.53 5.85
C LEU A 29 -2.09 -5.29 6.82
N MET A 30 -1.76 -6.52 6.49
CA MET A 30 -0.95 -7.37 7.35
C MET A 30 0.13 -8.09 6.56
N ASP A 31 1.35 -7.95 7.01
CA ASP A 31 2.46 -8.81 6.64
C ASP A 31 2.22 -10.19 7.24
N MET A 32 1.92 -11.18 6.43
CA MET A 32 1.76 -12.54 6.91
C MET A 32 3.12 -13.13 7.30
N PRO A 33 3.33 -13.48 8.57
CA PRO A 33 4.55 -14.15 9.00
C PRO A 33 4.57 -15.58 8.44
N TRP A 34 5.46 -15.83 7.51
CA TRP A 34 5.62 -17.11 6.86
C TRP A 34 6.56 -18.03 7.60
N GLY A 35 6.04 -19.13 8.09
CA GLY A 35 6.80 -20.29 8.54
C GLY A 35 7.44 -20.13 9.90
N GLY A 36 7.08 -20.99 10.85
CA GLY A 36 7.74 -21.16 12.13
C GLY A 36 9.21 -21.49 11.94
N GLY A 37 10.07 -20.52 11.97
CA GLY A 37 11.51 -20.70 11.83
C GLY A 37 12.24 -19.38 11.84
N ARG A 38 12.79 -19.02 12.98
CA ARG A 38 13.98 -18.16 13.21
C ARG A 38 14.32 -17.04 12.20
N LEU A 39 13.34 -16.38 11.62
CA LEU A 39 13.54 -15.15 10.86
C LEU A 39 13.39 -13.90 11.74
N GLY A 40 13.18 -14.11 13.04
CA GLY A 40 12.66 -13.11 13.95
C GLY A 40 13.62 -12.16 14.60
N ARG A 41 14.92 -12.40 14.71
CA ARG A 41 15.69 -11.58 15.65
C ARG A 41 15.96 -10.12 15.27
N ARG A 42 15.55 -9.61 14.12
CA ARG A 42 15.73 -8.21 13.71
C ARG A 42 14.77 -7.74 12.62
N GLY A 43 13.59 -8.27 12.53
CA GLY A 43 12.63 -7.83 11.53
C GLY A 43 11.39 -7.32 12.22
N ILE A 44 11.02 -6.14 11.88
CA ILE A 44 9.64 -5.67 11.80
C ILE A 44 8.66 -6.53 12.60
N GLY A 45 8.32 -6.08 13.76
CA GLY A 45 7.15 -6.24 14.60
C GLY A 45 6.42 -7.57 14.78
N PHE A 46 6.79 -8.64 14.13
CA PHE A 46 6.14 -9.94 14.28
C PHE A 46 6.90 -10.81 15.26
N VAL A 47 6.22 -11.10 16.30
CA VAL A 47 6.51 -11.83 17.49
C VAL A 47 7.31 -13.09 17.22
N GLU A 48 8.50 -13.13 17.84
CA GLU A 48 9.17 -14.36 18.17
C GLU A 48 8.32 -15.14 19.17
N SER A 49 7.81 -16.29 18.80
CA SER A 49 7.55 -17.34 19.77
C SER A 49 8.75 -18.28 19.77
N ASP A 50 9.64 -18.13 20.71
CA ASP A 50 10.75 -19.06 20.95
C ASP A 50 10.27 -20.39 21.57
N ASP A 51 9.01 -20.51 21.81
CA ASP A 51 8.39 -21.54 22.66
C ASP A 51 7.54 -22.55 21.89
N GLY A 52 7.74 -22.70 20.60
CA GLY A 52 7.24 -23.89 19.85
C GLY A 52 5.73 -24.13 19.87
N GLY A 53 4.91 -23.16 20.26
CA GLY A 53 3.56 -23.46 20.68
C GLY A 53 2.42 -22.69 20.03
N GLY A 54 2.59 -21.74 19.19
CA GLY A 54 1.44 -21.04 18.60
C GLY A 54 1.66 -20.83 17.12
N ASP A 55 0.75 -21.33 16.30
CA ASP A 55 0.69 -20.92 14.91
C ASP A 55 0.43 -19.40 14.88
N VAL A 56 1.29 -18.61 14.23
CA VAL A 56 1.13 -17.16 14.07
C VAL A 56 -0.26 -16.84 13.50
N THR A 57 -0.80 -17.74 12.70
CA THR A 57 -2.19 -17.64 12.23
C THR A 57 -3.20 -17.59 13.36
N ASP A 58 -2.96 -18.19 14.51
CA ASP A 58 -3.91 -18.14 15.64
C ASP A 58 -3.97 -16.76 16.29
N ARG A 59 -2.85 -16.04 16.35
CA ARG A 59 -2.82 -14.65 16.87
C ARG A 59 -3.52 -13.70 15.90
N VAL A 60 -3.24 -13.82 14.59
CA VAL A 60 -3.93 -13.06 13.55
C VAL A 60 -5.42 -13.32 13.62
N ARG A 61 -5.84 -14.57 13.78
CA ARG A 61 -7.26 -14.93 13.94
C ARG A 61 -7.87 -14.32 15.20
N ALA A 62 -7.17 -14.37 16.33
CA ALA A 62 -7.64 -13.74 17.57
C ALA A 62 -7.82 -12.22 17.40
N PHE A 63 -6.88 -11.56 16.73
CA PHE A 63 -6.98 -10.14 16.39
C PHE A 63 -8.17 -9.85 15.47
N LEU A 64 -8.30 -10.57 14.37
CA LEU A 64 -9.41 -10.39 13.42
C LEU A 64 -10.77 -10.76 14.02
N HIS A 65 -10.83 -11.76 14.88
CA HIS A 65 -12.05 -12.11 15.61
C HIS A 65 -12.53 -10.97 16.51
N ARG A 66 -11.60 -10.22 17.05
CA ARG A 66 -11.89 -9.09 17.96
C ARG A 66 -12.16 -7.78 17.21
N HIS A 67 -11.41 -7.52 16.15
CA HIS A 67 -11.38 -6.21 15.47
C HIS A 67 -11.84 -6.29 14.01
N GLY A 68 -11.99 -7.47 13.44
CA GLY A 68 -12.30 -7.64 12.01
C GLY A 68 -13.56 -6.93 11.56
N GLY A 69 -14.55 -6.79 12.45
CA GLY A 69 -15.80 -6.07 12.18
C GLY A 69 -15.63 -4.56 11.97
N ASP A 70 -14.50 -4.00 12.37
CA ASP A 70 -14.19 -2.58 12.16
C ASP A 70 -13.57 -2.32 10.78
N PHE A 71 -13.14 -3.38 10.06
CA PHE A 71 -12.47 -3.26 8.77
C PHE A 71 -13.41 -3.59 7.62
N ALA A 72 -13.58 -2.64 6.71
CA ALA A 72 -14.38 -2.80 5.50
C ALA A 72 -13.65 -3.61 4.41
N TYR A 73 -12.33 -3.66 4.48
CA TYR A 73 -11.50 -4.44 3.57
C TYR A 73 -10.21 -4.89 4.26
N SER A 74 -9.53 -5.82 3.60
CA SER A 74 -8.22 -6.30 4.05
C SER A 74 -7.26 -6.48 2.89
N ALA A 75 -5.98 -6.25 3.16
CA ALA A 75 -4.89 -6.58 2.28
C ALA A 75 -3.90 -7.50 2.98
N LEU A 76 -3.26 -8.35 2.21
CA LEU A 76 -2.14 -9.17 2.65
C LEU A 76 -0.90 -8.75 1.88
N ALA A 77 0.19 -8.53 2.60
CA ALA A 77 1.47 -8.27 1.99
C ALA A 77 2.22 -9.57 1.71
N PHE A 78 2.95 -9.56 0.60
CA PHE A 78 3.77 -10.66 0.16
C PHE A 78 5.25 -10.35 0.41
N GLN A 79 5.89 -11.18 1.23
CA GLN A 79 7.28 -11.00 1.63
C GLN A 79 8.24 -11.75 0.68
N PRO A 80 9.00 -11.07 -0.21
CA PRO A 80 9.85 -11.73 -1.21
C PRO A 80 10.93 -12.61 -0.60
N ARG A 81 11.43 -12.25 0.58
CA ARG A 81 12.41 -13.07 1.30
C ARG A 81 11.91 -14.45 1.70
N SER A 82 10.61 -14.57 1.87
CA SER A 82 9.96 -15.81 2.23
C SER A 82 9.79 -16.73 1.03
N ARG A 83 9.66 -16.19 -0.19
CA ARG A 83 9.39 -16.98 -1.41
C ARG A 83 10.40 -18.10 -1.66
N ALA A 84 11.69 -17.85 -1.48
CA ALA A 84 12.72 -18.87 -1.66
C ALA A 84 12.65 -20.03 -0.64
N ARG A 85 11.87 -19.87 0.44
CA ARG A 85 11.80 -20.79 1.57
C ARG A 85 10.41 -21.34 1.85
N VAL A 86 9.38 -20.76 1.23
CA VAL A 86 7.98 -21.10 1.46
C VAL A 86 7.35 -21.58 0.16
N ARG A 87 6.71 -22.74 0.21
CA ARG A 87 6.03 -23.29 -0.96
C ARG A 87 4.75 -22.51 -1.25
N PRO A 88 4.34 -22.33 -2.51
CA PRO A 88 3.07 -21.66 -2.86
C PRO A 88 1.85 -22.20 -2.08
N ALA A 89 1.79 -23.51 -1.84
CA ALA A 89 0.71 -24.12 -1.06
C ALA A 89 0.68 -23.68 0.41
N ASP A 90 1.81 -23.25 0.96
CA ASP A 90 1.87 -22.75 2.34
C ASP A 90 1.30 -21.33 2.42
N TYR A 91 1.56 -20.50 1.40
CA TYR A 91 0.92 -19.19 1.24
C TYR A 91 -0.59 -19.32 1.15
N VAL A 92 -1.07 -20.19 0.27
CA VAL A 92 -2.50 -20.41 0.08
C VAL A 92 -3.17 -20.83 1.40
N ARG A 93 -2.57 -21.75 2.17
CA ARG A 93 -3.14 -22.15 3.46
C ARG A 93 -3.24 -21.01 4.46
N ALA A 94 -2.21 -20.14 4.51
CA ALA A 94 -2.25 -19.00 5.43
C ALA A 94 -3.26 -17.94 4.97
N TYR A 95 -3.35 -17.67 3.68
CA TYR A 95 -4.37 -16.75 3.13
C TYR A 95 -5.79 -17.29 3.32
N ASP A 96 -6.01 -18.58 3.12
CA ASP A 96 -7.30 -19.21 3.40
C ASP A 96 -7.74 -18.93 4.85
N ARG A 97 -6.87 -19.19 5.83
CA ARG A 97 -7.16 -18.96 7.25
C ARG A 97 -7.38 -17.48 7.59
N PHE A 98 -6.63 -16.59 6.95
CA PHE A 98 -6.78 -15.15 7.13
C PHE A 98 -8.15 -14.70 6.61
N PHE A 99 -8.49 -15.05 5.38
CA PHE A 99 -9.73 -14.62 4.76
C PHE A 99 -10.97 -15.27 5.38
N GLU A 100 -10.85 -16.49 5.96
CA GLU A 100 -11.88 -17.11 6.77
C GLU A 100 -12.20 -16.34 8.06
N ALA A 101 -11.19 -15.63 8.61
CA ALA A 101 -11.35 -14.84 9.82
C ALA A 101 -11.91 -13.43 9.56
N MET A 102 -11.88 -12.95 8.32
CA MET A 102 -12.45 -11.67 7.92
C MET A 102 -13.97 -11.75 7.77
N PRO A 103 -14.72 -10.66 8.05
CA PRO A 103 -16.16 -10.61 7.81
C PRO A 103 -16.51 -10.97 6.37
N ALA A 104 -17.60 -11.73 6.20
CA ALA A 104 -18.08 -12.09 4.88
C ALA A 104 -18.46 -10.84 4.07
N GLY A 105 -18.02 -10.78 2.82
CA GLY A 105 -18.30 -9.66 1.91
C GLY A 105 -17.35 -8.46 2.02
N SER A 106 -16.36 -8.48 2.94
CA SER A 106 -15.32 -7.44 2.94
C SER A 106 -14.49 -7.51 1.65
N ALA A 107 -14.15 -6.33 1.12
CA ALA A 107 -13.29 -6.24 -0.05
C ALA A 107 -11.87 -6.75 0.28
N ARG A 108 -11.16 -7.20 -0.74
CA ARG A 108 -9.82 -7.78 -0.58
C ARG A 108 -8.86 -7.11 -1.52
N ALA A 109 -7.66 -6.83 -1.03
CA ALA A 109 -6.56 -6.33 -1.81
C ALA A 109 -5.31 -7.19 -1.58
N PHE A 110 -4.29 -6.97 -2.38
CA PHE A 110 -3.04 -7.68 -2.27
C PHE A 110 -1.88 -6.71 -2.41
N HIS A 111 -0.96 -6.73 -1.45
CA HIS A 111 0.26 -5.94 -1.52
C HIS A 111 1.40 -6.81 -2.04
N GLN A 112 1.81 -6.55 -3.27
CA GLN A 112 2.90 -7.24 -3.95
C GLN A 112 4.23 -6.57 -3.63
N THR A 113 5.34 -7.29 -3.74
CA THR A 113 6.71 -6.79 -3.50
C THR A 113 7.73 -7.37 -4.47
N GLU A 114 7.29 -7.93 -5.60
CA GLU A 114 8.17 -8.59 -6.58
C GLU A 114 8.02 -8.09 -8.03
N LEU A 115 7.16 -7.09 -8.29
CA LEU A 115 7.10 -6.47 -9.62
C LEU A 115 8.33 -5.58 -9.86
N ASN A 116 8.98 -5.12 -8.80
CA ASN A 116 10.27 -4.42 -8.86
C ASN A 116 10.24 -3.23 -9.83
N MET A 117 9.20 -2.39 -9.71
CA MET A 117 8.89 -1.35 -10.69
C MET A 117 9.92 -0.23 -10.77
N GLY A 118 10.63 0.06 -9.65
CA GLY A 118 11.68 1.08 -9.59
C GLY A 118 13.02 0.65 -10.19
N THR A 119 13.20 -0.63 -10.55
CA THR A 119 14.51 -1.14 -10.97
C THR A 119 14.95 -0.58 -12.33
N PRO A 120 16.22 -0.15 -12.47
CA PRO A 120 16.78 0.23 -13.76
C PRO A 120 17.19 -0.99 -14.62
N GLU A 121 17.17 -2.19 -14.05
CA GLU A 121 17.58 -3.41 -14.75
C GLU A 121 16.44 -3.99 -15.60
N ARG A 122 16.81 -4.82 -16.58
CA ARG A 122 15.83 -5.69 -17.23
C ARG A 122 15.34 -6.71 -16.22
N TYR A 123 14.05 -6.72 -15.98
CA TYR A 123 13.42 -7.61 -14.99
C TYR A 123 12.20 -8.28 -15.59
N ASP A 124 12.10 -9.60 -15.47
CA ASP A 124 10.92 -10.35 -15.92
C ASP A 124 9.85 -10.34 -14.81
N ARG A 125 8.79 -9.58 -15.03
CA ARG A 125 7.66 -9.42 -14.08
C ARG A 125 6.60 -10.49 -14.21
N ARG A 126 6.64 -11.27 -15.28
CA ARG A 126 5.60 -12.27 -15.57
C ARG A 126 5.41 -13.28 -14.43
N PRO A 127 6.47 -13.88 -13.84
CA PRO A 127 6.25 -14.85 -12.77
C PRO A 127 5.55 -14.27 -11.54
N ALA A 128 5.86 -13.02 -11.18
CA ALA A 128 5.20 -12.33 -10.08
C ALA A 128 3.75 -11.98 -10.41
N ALA A 129 3.50 -11.51 -11.63
CA ALA A 129 2.15 -11.19 -12.10
C ALA A 129 1.27 -12.45 -12.24
N GLU A 130 1.78 -13.54 -12.78
CA GLU A 130 1.07 -14.81 -12.89
C GLU A 130 0.67 -15.35 -11.52
N PHE A 131 1.61 -15.35 -10.56
CA PHE A 131 1.30 -15.74 -9.19
C PHE A 131 0.23 -14.83 -8.56
N THR A 132 0.31 -13.53 -8.77
CA THR A 132 -0.70 -12.58 -8.29
C THR A 132 -2.06 -12.82 -8.92
N ASN A 133 -2.12 -13.08 -10.22
CA ASN A 133 -3.36 -13.38 -10.94
C ASN A 133 -3.99 -14.71 -10.47
N GLU A 134 -3.18 -15.74 -10.20
CA GLU A 134 -3.67 -16.98 -9.58
C GLU A 134 -4.32 -16.74 -8.21
N LEU A 135 -3.67 -15.93 -7.36
CA LEU A 135 -4.24 -15.54 -6.07
C LEU A 135 -5.49 -14.68 -6.25
N ALA A 136 -5.50 -13.76 -7.20
CA ALA A 136 -6.65 -12.92 -7.50
C ALA A 136 -7.85 -13.74 -7.98
N ALA A 137 -7.63 -14.73 -8.84
CA ALA A 137 -8.67 -15.66 -9.27
C ALA A 137 -9.27 -16.47 -8.10
N ARG A 138 -8.44 -16.79 -7.10
CA ARG A 138 -8.89 -17.54 -5.91
C ARG A 138 -9.61 -16.67 -4.90
N TYR A 139 -9.11 -15.47 -4.61
CA TYR A 139 -9.56 -14.63 -3.50
C TYR A 139 -10.40 -13.43 -3.90
N GLY A 140 -10.46 -13.11 -5.20
CA GLY A 140 -11.25 -11.99 -5.72
C GLY A 140 -10.67 -10.64 -5.31
N PHE A 141 -9.37 -10.42 -5.52
CA PHE A 141 -8.75 -9.13 -5.21
C PHE A 141 -9.36 -8.01 -6.06
N SER A 142 -9.78 -6.94 -5.41
CA SER A 142 -10.32 -5.75 -6.06
C SER A 142 -9.24 -4.85 -6.64
N TRP A 143 -8.04 -4.89 -6.06
CA TRP A 143 -6.83 -4.21 -6.54
C TRP A 143 -5.56 -4.85 -5.98
N VAL A 144 -4.44 -4.51 -6.59
CA VAL A 144 -3.09 -4.87 -6.14
C VAL A 144 -2.31 -3.60 -5.88
N VAL A 145 -1.54 -3.56 -4.80
CA VAL A 145 -0.63 -2.45 -4.46
C VAL A 145 0.81 -2.96 -4.56
N GLU A 146 1.72 -2.13 -5.01
CA GLU A 146 3.17 -2.31 -4.80
C GLU A 146 3.87 -0.95 -4.78
N ASP A 147 4.84 -0.82 -3.87
CA ASP A 147 5.73 0.34 -3.81
C ASP A 147 6.45 0.57 -5.13
N LEU A 148 6.58 1.82 -5.51
CA LEU A 148 7.48 2.24 -6.58
C LEU A 148 8.94 2.08 -6.12
N GLY A 149 9.36 0.85 -5.87
CA GLY A 149 10.61 0.51 -5.24
C GLY A 149 11.52 -0.37 -6.11
N ILE A 150 12.80 -0.38 -5.74
CA ILE A 150 13.78 -1.37 -6.21
C ILE A 150 13.82 -2.48 -5.16
N TRP A 151 13.08 -3.55 -5.37
CA TRP A 151 12.96 -4.69 -4.46
C TRP A 151 14.09 -5.72 -4.63
N SER A 152 14.73 -5.73 -5.79
CA SER A 152 15.89 -6.60 -6.04
C SER A 152 16.83 -5.99 -7.06
N LEU A 153 18.12 -6.30 -6.93
CA LEU A 153 19.16 -5.98 -7.91
C LEU A 153 19.96 -7.24 -8.20
N ARG A 154 20.18 -7.52 -9.48
CA ARG A 154 20.89 -8.74 -9.96
C ARG A 154 20.34 -10.03 -9.35
N GLY A 155 19.03 -10.11 -9.17
CA GLY A 155 18.36 -11.25 -8.55
C GLY A 155 18.58 -11.38 -7.02
N ILE A 156 19.22 -10.40 -6.39
CA ILE A 156 19.40 -10.37 -4.94
C ILE A 156 18.31 -9.50 -4.33
N PRO A 157 17.40 -10.09 -3.52
CA PRO A 157 16.36 -9.32 -2.84
C PRO A 157 16.96 -8.29 -1.88
N MET A 158 16.42 -7.08 -1.92
CA MET A 158 16.73 -6.03 -0.97
C MET A 158 15.98 -6.26 0.36
N PRO A 159 16.54 -5.84 1.50
CA PRO A 159 15.84 -5.91 2.79
C PRO A 159 14.58 -5.04 2.86
N TYR A 160 14.63 -3.93 2.17
CA TYR A 160 13.59 -2.94 2.01
C TYR A 160 13.67 -2.41 0.58
N PRO A 161 12.58 -1.91 0.00
CA PRO A 161 12.63 -1.28 -1.30
C PRO A 161 13.51 -0.03 -1.24
N LEU A 162 14.31 0.17 -2.26
CA LEU A 162 15.01 1.44 -2.43
C LEU A 162 14.17 2.34 -3.34
N PRO A 163 14.07 3.63 -3.05
CA PRO A 163 13.38 4.55 -3.96
C PRO A 163 14.07 4.58 -5.32
N PRO A 164 13.32 4.77 -6.42
CA PRO A 164 13.90 4.87 -7.74
C PRO A 164 14.78 6.13 -7.86
N PRO A 165 15.73 6.17 -8.80
CA PRO A 165 16.48 7.39 -9.08
C PRO A 165 15.56 8.53 -9.56
N LEU A 166 15.53 9.64 -8.83
CA LEU A 166 14.73 10.81 -9.15
C LEU A 166 15.40 11.66 -10.25
N THR A 167 15.46 11.08 -11.44
CA THR A 167 16.04 11.67 -12.66
C THR A 167 15.12 11.43 -13.84
N GLU A 168 15.25 12.20 -14.92
CA GLU A 168 14.44 11.97 -16.14
C GLU A 168 14.62 10.53 -16.70
N PRO A 169 15.83 9.97 -16.84
CA PRO A 169 15.98 8.58 -17.27
C PRO A 169 15.37 7.58 -16.26
N GLY A 170 15.46 7.88 -14.96
CA GLY A 170 14.84 7.07 -13.91
C GLY A 170 13.30 7.05 -14.04
N LEU A 171 12.71 8.21 -14.32
CA LEU A 171 11.28 8.36 -14.54
C LEU A 171 10.82 7.57 -15.78
N GLU A 172 11.50 7.70 -16.91
CA GLU A 172 11.17 6.97 -18.14
C GLU A 172 11.21 5.45 -17.94
N ILE A 173 12.23 4.96 -17.20
CA ILE A 173 12.36 3.54 -16.89
C ILE A 173 11.25 3.09 -15.97
N ALA A 174 10.99 3.79 -14.88
CA ALA A 174 9.97 3.45 -13.91
C ALA A 174 8.56 3.49 -14.52
N THR A 175 8.24 4.52 -15.31
CA THR A 175 6.96 4.63 -16.05
C THR A 175 6.72 3.43 -16.96
N ARG A 176 7.74 3.05 -17.76
CA ARG A 176 7.65 1.86 -18.61
C ARG A 176 7.43 0.59 -17.80
N ASN A 177 8.15 0.43 -16.70
CA ASN A 177 8.05 -0.73 -15.82
C ASN A 177 6.66 -0.85 -15.17
N VAL A 178 6.12 0.27 -14.70
CA VAL A 178 4.75 0.36 -14.14
C VAL A 178 3.71 0.03 -15.20
N ALA A 179 3.81 0.61 -16.39
CA ALA A 179 2.89 0.32 -17.49
C ALA A 179 2.95 -1.17 -17.94
N GLU A 180 4.13 -1.79 -17.88
CA GLU A 180 4.28 -3.24 -18.11
C GLU A 180 3.58 -4.05 -17.01
N ALA A 181 3.85 -3.74 -15.72
CA ALA A 181 3.23 -4.42 -14.59
C ALA A 181 1.69 -4.32 -14.64
N ALA A 182 1.16 -3.12 -14.88
CA ALA A 182 -0.27 -2.89 -14.98
C ALA A 182 -0.96 -3.70 -16.09
N ARG A 183 -0.25 -3.99 -17.19
CA ARG A 183 -0.79 -4.83 -18.28
C ARG A 183 -0.74 -6.33 -18.00
N LEU A 184 0.15 -6.76 -17.11
CA LEU A 184 0.32 -8.18 -16.76
C LEU A 184 -0.65 -8.60 -15.64
N LEU A 185 -1.13 -7.67 -14.84
CA LEU A 185 -2.05 -7.93 -13.75
C LEU A 185 -3.51 -7.91 -14.22
N GLU A 186 -4.31 -8.87 -13.76
CA GLU A 186 -5.76 -8.87 -13.95
C GLU A 186 -6.47 -7.85 -13.07
N PRO A 187 -6.17 -7.76 -11.74
CA PRO A 187 -6.70 -6.69 -10.91
C PRO A 187 -6.01 -5.34 -11.23
N PRO A 188 -6.71 -4.21 -11.03
CA PRO A 188 -6.09 -2.89 -11.17
C PRO A 188 -4.86 -2.73 -10.26
N LEU A 189 -3.76 -2.22 -10.82
CA LEU A 189 -2.56 -1.85 -10.06
C LEU A 189 -2.73 -0.45 -9.47
N HIS A 190 -2.48 -0.33 -8.18
CA HIS A 190 -2.24 0.93 -7.48
C HIS A 190 -0.75 1.00 -7.16
N VAL A 191 -0.06 1.99 -7.71
CA VAL A 191 1.35 2.19 -7.42
C VAL A 191 1.46 2.99 -6.13
N GLU A 192 2.27 2.49 -5.21
CA GLU A 192 2.47 3.15 -3.94
C GLU A 192 3.64 4.13 -3.98
N PHE A 193 3.48 5.28 -3.33
CA PHE A 193 4.55 6.25 -3.16
C PHE A 193 5.68 5.64 -2.32
N PRO A 194 6.95 5.63 -2.79
CA PRO A 194 8.03 4.88 -2.17
C PRO A 194 8.49 5.49 -0.84
N GLY A 195 8.94 4.63 0.08
CA GLY A 195 9.63 5.03 1.30
C GLY A 195 11.06 5.53 1.04
N PHE A 196 11.51 6.49 1.86
CA PHE A 196 12.84 7.10 1.72
C PHE A 196 13.76 6.86 2.92
N THR A 197 13.26 6.25 3.98
CA THR A 197 14.03 6.07 5.23
C THR A 197 14.01 4.66 5.79
N GLU A 198 13.41 3.70 5.13
CA GLU A 198 13.35 2.30 5.56
C GLU A 198 14.73 1.63 5.55
N GLY A 199 15.33 1.45 4.38
CA GLY A 199 16.63 0.81 4.19
C GLY A 199 17.83 1.73 4.28
N GLY A 200 17.62 3.03 4.18
CA GLY A 200 18.64 4.08 4.20
C GLY A 200 17.99 5.45 4.15
N SER A 201 18.71 6.50 4.50
CA SER A 201 18.17 7.86 4.47
C SER A 201 18.84 8.63 3.34
N PHE A 202 18.39 8.45 2.10
CA PHE A 202 18.98 9.11 0.94
C PHE A 202 17.95 9.34 -0.17
N VAL A 203 18.25 10.33 -1.01
CA VAL A 203 17.56 10.59 -2.28
C VAL A 203 18.61 10.54 -3.38
N LEU A 204 18.39 9.74 -4.40
CA LEU A 204 19.26 9.66 -5.57
C LEU A 204 18.64 10.45 -6.72
N GLY A 205 19.25 11.55 -7.10
CA GLY A 205 18.77 12.42 -8.16
C GLY A 205 18.40 13.82 -7.66
N HIS A 206 17.73 14.59 -8.51
CA HIS A 206 17.45 16.02 -8.26
C HIS A 206 16.00 16.42 -8.48
N MET A 207 15.16 15.52 -9.01
CA MET A 207 13.75 15.79 -9.19
C MET A 207 13.03 15.79 -7.84
N ASP A 208 11.99 16.58 -7.72
CA ASP A 208 11.08 16.50 -6.59
C ASP A 208 10.31 15.18 -6.65
N ALA A 209 10.28 14.40 -5.54
CA ALA A 209 9.65 13.07 -5.55
C ALA A 209 8.14 13.13 -5.77
N PHE A 210 7.47 14.17 -5.29
CA PHE A 210 6.01 14.31 -5.49
C PHE A 210 5.69 14.58 -6.96
N ALA A 211 6.43 15.51 -7.59
CA ALA A 211 6.28 15.80 -9.01
C ALA A 211 6.69 14.62 -9.91
N TYR A 212 7.75 13.90 -9.53
CA TYR A 212 8.17 12.66 -10.19
C TYR A 212 7.05 11.62 -10.17
N PHE A 213 6.47 11.38 -9.00
CA PHE A 213 5.42 10.40 -8.82
C PHE A 213 4.12 10.77 -9.55
N ALA A 214 3.78 12.05 -9.57
CA ALA A 214 2.63 12.55 -10.31
C ALA A 214 2.77 12.33 -11.82
N ARG A 215 3.94 12.67 -12.40
CA ARG A 215 4.22 12.43 -13.81
C ARG A 215 4.19 10.94 -14.15
N LEU A 216 4.81 10.11 -13.32
CA LEU A 216 4.76 8.65 -13.49
C LEU A 216 3.32 8.13 -13.52
N ALA A 217 2.51 8.55 -12.56
CA ALA A 217 1.12 8.10 -12.45
C ALA A 217 0.25 8.57 -13.64
N GLU A 218 0.54 9.75 -14.18
CA GLU A 218 -0.10 10.29 -15.36
C GLU A 218 0.33 9.54 -16.62
N ASP A 219 1.65 9.43 -16.85
CA ASP A 219 2.23 8.83 -18.07
C ASP A 219 1.96 7.32 -18.17
N ALA A 220 1.89 6.61 -17.04
CA ALA A 220 1.54 5.19 -16.98
C ALA A 220 0.03 4.94 -16.87
N GLU A 221 -0.79 5.98 -16.74
CA GLU A 221 -2.25 5.92 -16.60
C GLU A 221 -2.73 5.03 -15.43
N VAL A 222 -1.96 4.98 -14.32
CA VAL A 222 -2.25 4.15 -13.16
C VAL A 222 -2.92 4.93 -12.03
N ARG A 223 -3.53 4.20 -11.11
CA ARG A 223 -4.00 4.67 -9.81
C ARG A 223 -2.85 4.63 -8.82
N VAL A 224 -2.98 5.34 -7.72
CA VAL A 224 -1.93 5.38 -6.71
C VAL A 224 -2.46 5.10 -5.31
N THR A 225 -1.54 4.60 -4.48
CA THR A 225 -1.64 4.54 -3.03
C THR A 225 -0.64 5.53 -2.45
N LEU A 226 -1.02 6.27 -1.43
CA LEU A 226 -0.14 7.18 -0.72
C LEU A 226 0.07 6.65 0.69
N ASP A 227 1.26 6.11 0.98
CA ASP A 227 1.64 5.81 2.35
C ASP A 227 2.07 7.10 3.05
N VAL A 228 1.41 7.40 4.18
CA VAL A 228 1.60 8.64 4.93
C VAL A 228 2.95 8.67 5.63
N GLY A 229 3.47 7.51 6.05
CA GLY A 229 4.82 7.38 6.60
C GLY A 229 5.89 7.67 5.55
N HIS A 230 5.69 7.14 4.33
CA HIS A 230 6.57 7.40 3.19
C HIS A 230 6.60 8.88 2.81
N LEU A 231 5.44 9.54 2.77
CA LEU A 231 5.35 10.99 2.52
C LEU A 231 6.14 11.77 3.59
N LEU A 232 5.93 11.47 4.86
CA LEU A 232 6.65 12.09 5.96
C LEU A 232 8.14 11.79 5.93
N SER A 233 8.55 10.58 5.51
CA SER A 233 9.94 10.21 5.37
C SER A 233 10.67 11.09 4.35
N TYR A 234 10.03 11.37 3.22
CA TYR A 234 10.57 12.28 2.21
C TYR A 234 10.63 13.73 2.70
N GLN A 235 9.58 14.21 3.33
CA GLN A 235 9.55 15.56 3.92
C GLN A 235 10.63 15.73 4.99
N TRP A 236 10.83 14.71 5.83
CA TRP A 236 11.89 14.70 6.84
C TRP A 236 13.28 14.84 6.24
N LEU A 237 13.59 14.11 5.16
CA LEU A 237 14.86 14.23 4.44
C LEU A 237 15.09 15.61 3.87
N ARG A 238 14.03 16.36 3.59
CA ARG A 238 14.06 17.76 3.13
C ARG A 238 14.10 18.77 4.27
N GLY A 239 14.16 18.31 5.54
CA GLY A 239 14.10 19.16 6.72
C GLY A 239 12.73 19.79 6.97
N ARG A 240 11.67 19.24 6.38
CA ARG A 240 10.30 19.73 6.52
C ARG A 240 9.58 18.96 7.64
N THR A 241 9.28 19.67 8.73
CA THR A 241 8.61 19.11 9.91
C THR A 241 7.54 20.07 10.42
N GLY A 242 6.63 19.61 11.28
CA GLY A 242 5.52 20.42 11.75
C GLY A 242 4.71 20.99 10.58
N LYS A 243 4.41 22.27 10.58
CA LYS A 243 3.58 22.88 9.52
C LYS A 243 4.17 22.78 8.12
N SER A 244 5.49 22.68 7.97
CA SER A 244 6.13 22.55 6.66
C SER A 244 6.02 21.13 6.07
N MET A 245 5.51 20.16 6.82
CA MET A 245 5.25 18.81 6.28
C MET A 245 4.19 18.80 5.17
N TYR A 246 3.36 19.85 5.09
CA TYR A 246 2.34 19.98 4.04
C TYR A 246 2.87 20.61 2.75
N ASP A 247 4.10 21.18 2.76
CA ASP A 247 4.62 21.90 1.60
C ASP A 247 4.81 21.00 0.39
N GLY A 248 4.14 21.34 -0.70
CA GLY A 248 4.23 20.63 -1.98
C GLY A 248 3.36 19.37 -2.10
N ILE A 249 2.56 19.04 -1.10
CA ILE A 249 1.62 17.89 -1.13
C ILE A 249 0.66 17.98 -2.33
N GLU A 250 0.29 19.19 -2.74
CA GLU A 250 -0.57 19.43 -3.90
C GLU A 250 0.05 19.00 -5.24
N ALA A 251 1.37 18.78 -5.30
CA ALA A 251 2.04 18.22 -6.46
C ALA A 251 1.81 16.70 -6.62
N LEU A 252 1.31 16.01 -5.58
CA LEU A 252 0.95 14.60 -5.66
C LEU A 252 -0.27 14.38 -6.56
N PRO A 253 -0.42 13.19 -7.15
CA PRO A 253 -1.55 12.86 -8.02
C PRO A 253 -2.81 12.54 -7.20
N LEU A 254 -3.28 13.50 -6.37
CA LEU A 254 -4.36 13.32 -5.40
C LEU A 254 -5.67 12.82 -6.02
N SER A 255 -5.96 13.23 -7.26
CA SER A 255 -7.14 12.76 -8.00
C SER A 255 -7.04 11.29 -8.44
N ARG A 256 -5.85 10.73 -8.49
CA ARG A 256 -5.59 9.32 -8.81
C ARG A 256 -5.45 8.44 -7.56
N CYS A 257 -5.39 9.06 -6.36
CA CYS A 257 -5.29 8.35 -5.09
C CYS A 257 -6.55 7.55 -4.81
N ARG A 258 -6.35 6.26 -4.53
CA ARG A 258 -7.42 5.30 -4.20
C ARG A 258 -7.32 4.79 -2.78
N GLU A 259 -6.13 4.82 -2.20
CA GLU A 259 -5.89 4.28 -0.89
C GLU A 259 -4.83 5.11 -0.17
N LEU A 260 -5.00 5.30 1.14
CA LEU A 260 -3.95 5.77 2.03
C LEU A 260 -3.47 4.60 2.87
N HIS A 261 -2.16 4.47 3.04
CA HIS A 261 -1.55 3.52 3.96
C HIS A 261 -0.97 4.24 5.17
N LEU A 262 -1.09 3.62 6.34
CA LEU A 262 -0.51 4.10 7.59
C LEU A 262 0.20 2.95 8.31
N SER A 263 1.49 2.88 8.13
CA SER A 263 2.41 2.02 8.87
C SER A 263 2.90 2.71 10.16
N GLY A 264 3.45 1.94 11.09
CA GLY A 264 4.01 2.52 12.31
C GLY A 264 5.36 3.18 12.06
N CYS A 265 5.50 4.45 12.44
CA CYS A 265 6.72 5.23 12.29
C CYS A 265 7.31 5.66 13.63
N GLN A 266 8.61 5.94 13.64
CA GLN A 266 9.31 6.41 14.83
C GLN A 266 10.45 7.37 14.49
N ILE A 267 10.67 8.35 15.37
CA ILE A 267 11.84 9.22 15.30
C ILE A 267 12.87 8.72 16.34
N VAL A 268 13.99 8.19 15.87
CA VAL A 268 15.06 7.64 16.72
C VAL A 268 16.38 8.33 16.42
N GLY A 269 16.99 8.94 17.43
CA GLY A 269 18.27 9.62 17.25
C GLY A 269 18.24 10.72 16.19
N GLY A 270 17.13 11.44 16.07
CA GLY A 270 16.92 12.48 15.08
C GLY A 270 16.75 11.96 13.64
N LYS A 271 16.45 10.67 13.46
CA LYS A 271 16.16 10.06 12.16
C LYS A 271 14.72 9.54 12.14
N PHE A 272 14.00 9.87 11.09
CA PHE A 272 12.71 9.28 10.81
C PHE A 272 12.91 7.81 10.37
N ARG A 273 12.09 6.92 10.89
CA ARG A 273 12.10 5.50 10.55
C ARG A 273 10.67 5.05 10.33
N ASP A 274 10.43 4.47 9.20
CA ASP A 274 9.29 3.63 8.96
C ASP A 274 9.62 2.21 9.44
N LEU A 275 8.83 1.68 10.35
CA LEU A 275 9.16 0.44 11.05
C LEU A 275 8.03 -0.59 11.02
N HIS A 276 6.91 -0.28 10.39
CA HIS A 276 5.76 -1.18 10.30
C HIS A 276 5.41 -1.87 11.63
N HIS A 277 5.32 -1.10 12.71
CA HIS A 277 5.01 -1.64 14.04
C HIS A 277 3.66 -1.16 14.60
N GLY A 278 2.79 -0.63 13.75
CA GLY A 278 1.43 -0.24 14.09
C GLY A 278 1.28 0.86 15.13
N VAL A 279 2.34 1.61 15.45
CA VAL A 279 2.29 2.79 16.32
C VAL A 279 2.51 4.03 15.49
N LEU A 280 1.44 4.77 15.26
CA LEU A 280 1.46 5.97 14.42
C LEU A 280 1.98 7.19 15.18
N LEU A 281 2.68 8.06 14.48
CA LEU A 281 2.99 9.41 14.94
C LEU A 281 1.75 10.31 14.84
N ASP A 282 1.67 11.36 15.65
CA ASP A 282 0.59 12.34 15.55
C ASP A 282 0.59 13.04 14.19
N GLU A 283 1.77 13.30 13.61
CA GLU A 283 1.94 13.88 12.29
C GLU A 283 1.33 12.99 11.18
N GLN A 284 1.32 11.67 11.34
CA GLN A 284 0.66 10.78 10.37
C GLN A 284 -0.86 10.96 10.40
N LEU A 285 -1.45 11.09 11.59
CA LEU A 285 -2.89 11.32 11.73
C LEU A 285 -3.29 12.71 11.22
N GLU A 286 -2.49 13.74 11.51
CA GLU A 286 -2.70 15.10 11.02
C GLU A 286 -2.60 15.17 9.48
N LEU A 287 -1.60 14.49 8.89
CA LEU A 287 -1.46 14.45 7.43
C LEU A 287 -2.59 13.63 6.78
N THR A 288 -3.06 12.58 7.43
CA THR A 288 -4.22 11.81 6.97
C THR A 288 -5.48 12.69 6.94
N GLU A 289 -5.76 13.43 8.03
CA GLU A 289 -6.86 14.37 8.10
C GLU A 289 -6.77 15.42 6.98
N TYR A 290 -5.57 15.92 6.70
CA TYR A 290 -5.34 16.85 5.60
C TYR A 290 -5.61 16.24 4.21
N LEU A 291 -5.23 14.97 3.99
CA LEU A 291 -5.35 14.28 2.69
C LEU A 291 -6.79 13.82 2.38
N LEU A 292 -7.56 13.38 3.38
CA LEU A 292 -8.90 12.82 3.20
C LEU A 292 -9.81 13.68 2.30
N PRO A 293 -9.98 14.99 2.53
CA PRO A 293 -10.83 15.83 1.68
C PRO A 293 -10.20 16.18 0.33
N ARG A 294 -8.89 15.94 0.15
CA ARG A 294 -8.13 16.29 -1.07
C ARG A 294 -7.98 15.13 -2.05
N CYS A 295 -8.33 13.93 -1.65
CA CYS A 295 -8.31 12.74 -2.49
C CYS A 295 -9.75 12.36 -2.91
N PRO A 296 -10.30 12.98 -3.97
CA PRO A 296 -11.73 12.86 -4.30
C PRO A 296 -12.15 11.45 -4.72
N ASN A 297 -11.19 10.63 -5.10
CA ASN A 297 -11.42 9.26 -5.57
C ASN A 297 -10.97 8.19 -4.56
N LEU A 298 -10.69 8.59 -3.32
CA LEU A 298 -10.24 7.68 -2.27
C LEU A 298 -11.31 6.63 -1.95
N LEU A 299 -10.88 5.38 -1.86
CA LEU A 299 -11.73 4.23 -1.48
C LEU A 299 -11.63 3.95 0.02
N GLY A 300 -10.41 4.00 0.57
CA GLY A 300 -10.19 3.63 1.95
C GLY A 300 -8.83 4.02 2.49
N VAL A 301 -8.66 3.72 3.77
CA VAL A 301 -7.43 3.95 4.52
C VAL A 301 -7.02 2.65 5.17
N SER A 302 -5.85 2.10 4.86
CA SER A 302 -5.31 0.89 5.48
C SER A 302 -4.47 1.22 6.71
N TYR A 303 -4.79 0.53 7.80
CA TYR A 303 -3.91 0.49 8.98
C TYR A 303 -3.00 -0.72 8.85
N GLU A 304 -1.69 -0.49 8.76
CA GLU A 304 -0.70 -1.53 8.53
C GLU A 304 -0.12 -2.06 9.82
N ASP A 305 0.05 -3.38 9.85
CA ASP A 305 0.74 -4.13 10.90
C ASP A 305 0.42 -3.68 12.32
N PRO A 306 -0.87 -3.64 12.71
CA PRO A 306 -1.24 -3.27 14.07
C PRO A 306 -0.55 -4.17 15.10
N MET A 307 -0.03 -3.58 16.17
CA MET A 307 0.56 -4.35 17.27
C MET A 307 -0.52 -4.92 18.19
N TYR A 308 -0.57 -6.22 18.32
CA TYR A 308 -1.52 -6.93 19.17
C TYR A 308 -0.85 -8.04 19.99
N ARG A 309 -1.52 -8.43 21.07
CA ARG A 309 -1.12 -9.49 21.98
C ARG A 309 -1.60 -10.86 21.47
N GLU A 310 -1.22 -11.93 22.16
CA GLU A 310 -1.63 -13.30 21.84
C GLU A 310 -3.16 -13.49 21.81
N ASP A 311 -3.88 -12.78 22.67
CA ASP A 311 -5.35 -12.78 22.75
C ASP A 311 -6.03 -11.88 21.71
N GLY A 312 -5.27 -11.28 20.81
CA GLY A 312 -5.74 -10.36 19.77
C GLY A 312 -6.03 -8.95 20.24
N GLN A 313 -5.78 -8.60 21.52
CA GLN A 313 -5.95 -7.23 21.98
C GLN A 313 -4.82 -6.34 21.43
N LEU A 314 -5.17 -5.18 20.91
CA LEU A 314 -4.18 -4.17 20.54
C LEU A 314 -3.39 -3.74 21.79
N VAL A 315 -2.09 -3.57 21.64
CA VAL A 315 -1.27 -2.95 22.71
C VAL A 315 -1.70 -1.50 22.91
N GLU A 316 -1.52 -0.98 24.12
CA GLU A 316 -2.03 0.34 24.55
C GLU A 316 -1.71 1.48 23.55
N ARG A 317 -0.48 1.52 23.04
CA ARG A 317 -0.08 2.56 22.07
C ARG A 317 -0.84 2.42 20.74
N SER A 318 -0.90 1.21 20.19
CA SER A 318 -1.66 0.93 18.95
C SER A 318 -3.14 1.19 19.13
N TRP A 319 -3.70 0.89 20.32
CA TRP A 319 -5.10 1.15 20.61
C TRP A 319 -5.47 2.62 20.50
N ARG A 320 -4.64 3.52 21.05
CA ARG A 320 -4.91 4.97 21.00
C ARG A 320 -4.91 5.49 19.55
N ASN A 321 -3.90 5.11 18.79
CA ASN A 321 -3.81 5.49 17.38
C ASN A 321 -4.97 4.90 16.56
N TYR A 322 -5.26 3.63 16.78
CA TYR A 322 -6.35 2.94 16.10
C TYR A 322 -7.70 3.61 16.38
N ALA A 323 -7.99 3.94 17.63
CA ALA A 323 -9.26 4.60 17.98
C ALA A 323 -9.39 5.96 17.26
N ARG A 324 -8.34 6.78 17.27
CA ARG A 324 -8.33 8.06 16.55
C ARG A 324 -8.49 7.87 15.03
N LEU A 325 -7.75 6.94 14.44
CA LEU A 325 -7.82 6.65 13.00
C LEU A 325 -9.21 6.16 12.61
N ARG A 326 -9.79 5.23 13.39
CA ARG A 326 -11.14 4.72 13.15
C ARG A 326 -12.18 5.84 13.18
N ASP A 327 -12.10 6.72 14.17
CA ASP A 327 -13.05 7.82 14.32
C ASP A 327 -12.90 8.83 13.17
N LEU A 328 -11.67 9.16 12.77
CA LEU A 328 -11.34 10.03 11.65
C LEU A 328 -11.88 9.47 10.32
N VAL A 329 -11.54 8.22 10.02
CA VAL A 329 -11.98 7.55 8.79
C VAL A 329 -13.49 7.35 8.77
N GLY A 330 -14.09 7.05 9.92
CA GLY A 330 -15.54 6.93 10.05
C GLY A 330 -16.28 8.25 9.77
N ALA A 331 -15.78 9.38 10.28
CA ALA A 331 -16.32 10.71 9.97
C ALA A 331 -16.22 11.00 8.47
N TRP A 332 -15.03 10.79 7.88
CA TRP A 332 -14.85 10.95 6.43
C TRP A 332 -15.79 10.06 5.62
N GLN A 333 -15.96 8.79 5.99
CA GLN A 333 -16.86 7.86 5.29
C GLN A 333 -18.31 8.34 5.30
N ARG A 334 -18.77 8.94 6.39
CA ARG A 334 -20.12 9.53 6.51
C ARG A 334 -20.27 10.86 5.79
N GLY A 335 -19.19 11.43 5.25
CA GLY A 335 -19.19 12.73 4.59
C GLY A 335 -19.22 13.90 5.58
N GLU A 336 -18.87 13.68 6.82
CA GLU A 336 -18.72 14.72 7.83
C GLU A 336 -17.44 15.53 7.56
N ALA A 337 -17.41 16.77 8.03
CA ALA A 337 -16.19 17.58 7.96
C ALA A 337 -15.12 16.93 8.86
N VAL A 338 -13.94 16.73 8.30
CA VAL A 338 -12.78 16.13 8.96
C VAL A 338 -11.72 17.20 9.09
#